data_b5e021e7368e28cae1d9dbd85715cab8
#
_entry.id   b5e021e7368e28cae1d9dbd85715cab8
#
_cell.length_a   1.000
_cell.length_b   1.000
_cell.length_c   1.000
_cell.angle_alpha   90.00
_cell.angle_beta   90.00
_cell.angle_gamma   90.00
#
_symmetry.space_group_name_H-M   'P 1'
#
loop_
_entity.id
_entity.type
_entity.pdbx_description
1 polymer ?
#
loop_
_entity_poly.entity_id
_entity_poly.type
_entity_poly.pdbx_seq_one_letter_code
_entity_poly.pdbx_strand_id
1 'polypeptide(L)'
;MVRLRVRAGDHLFVDRLTYNFRKPKRGEIVVFETRGIPEEGRQRWGIPSNQFYIKRLVGLGGDTLSMARDYEVTGAPPYGATVDVGRLVVNGRPLSASTPHFENLYSFPGAPARTNVLAYQDNQYFGHALVQNLGPGNDFQVRPGYDFVMGDNTMNSLDSRYWGDFPAQYIIGKSCFVYWPITHRFGWANR
;
A
#
# COMPACT_ATOMS: atom_id res chain seq x y z
N MET A 1 -19.05 5.26 30.79
CA MET A 1 -17.56 5.29 30.87
C MET A 1 -17.05 4.91 29.48
N VAL A 2 -16.50 5.85 28.69
CA VAL A 2 -15.98 5.58 27.34
C VAL A 2 -14.54 5.08 27.50
N ARG A 3 -14.27 3.82 27.15
CA ARG A 3 -12.91 3.29 27.06
C ARG A 3 -12.34 3.58 25.68
N LEU A 4 -11.55 4.62 25.56
CA LEU A 4 -10.74 4.90 24.40
C LEU A 4 -9.52 3.97 24.39
N ARG A 5 -9.46 3.05 23.42
CA ARG A 5 -8.28 2.22 23.18
C ARG A 5 -7.46 2.87 22.07
N VAL A 6 -6.43 3.61 22.44
CA VAL A 6 -5.45 4.13 21.47
C VAL A 6 -4.58 2.96 21.02
N ARG A 7 -4.66 2.59 19.75
CA ARG A 7 -3.68 1.66 19.15
C ARG A 7 -2.46 2.49 18.76
N ALA A 8 -1.35 2.28 19.47
CA ALA A 8 -0.07 2.84 19.08
C ALA A 8 0.32 2.26 17.71
N GLY A 9 0.90 3.09 16.84
CA GLY A 9 1.47 2.64 15.57
C GLY A 9 2.67 1.72 15.79
N ASP A 10 3.12 1.06 14.73
CA ASP A 10 4.33 0.24 14.80
C ASP A 10 5.57 1.10 14.93
N HIS A 11 6.47 0.71 15.82
CA HIS A 11 7.81 1.25 15.93
C HIS A 11 8.76 0.33 15.15
N LEU A 12 9.52 0.89 14.24
CA LEU A 12 10.37 0.10 13.35
C LEU A 12 11.74 0.74 13.16
N PHE A 13 12.71 -0.08 12.83
CA PHE A 13 14.01 0.37 12.35
C PHE A 13 13.95 0.60 10.85
N VAL A 14 14.56 1.72 10.42
CA VAL A 14 14.70 2.10 9.01
C VAL A 14 16.15 1.96 8.60
N ASP A 15 16.41 1.10 7.63
CA ASP A 15 17.70 0.99 6.98
C ASP A 15 17.86 2.12 5.96
N ARG A 16 18.68 3.09 6.29
CA ARG A 16 18.97 4.24 5.44
C ARG A 16 20.24 4.05 4.59
N LEU A 17 20.96 2.94 4.77
CA LEU A 17 22.24 2.70 4.09
C LEU A 17 22.06 1.98 2.77
N THR A 18 21.16 0.99 2.70
CA THR A 18 20.98 0.15 1.52
C THR A 18 20.76 0.96 0.24
N TYR A 19 19.97 2.02 0.30
CA TYR A 19 19.63 2.81 -0.90
C TYR A 19 20.71 3.80 -1.33
N ASN A 20 21.80 3.90 -0.59
CA ASN A 20 23.02 4.57 -1.06
C ASN A 20 23.82 3.71 -2.07
N PHE A 21 23.61 2.39 -2.05
CA PHE A 21 24.37 1.43 -2.88
C PHE A 21 23.53 0.80 -3.99
N ARG A 22 22.20 0.84 -3.89
CA ARG A 22 21.29 0.32 -4.90
C ARG A 22 19.94 1.04 -4.89
N LYS A 23 19.23 0.98 -5.98
CA LYS A 23 17.86 1.48 -6.05
C LYS A 23 16.89 0.58 -5.28
N PRO A 24 15.78 1.14 -4.78
CA PRO A 24 14.66 0.35 -4.25
C PRO A 24 14.15 -0.66 -5.28
N LYS A 25 13.66 -1.79 -4.79
CA LYS A 25 13.07 -2.84 -5.64
C LYS A 25 11.58 -2.95 -5.37
N ARG A 26 10.82 -3.34 -6.40
CA ARG A 26 9.39 -3.64 -6.24
C ARG A 26 9.18 -4.67 -5.14
N GLY A 27 8.15 -4.44 -4.31
CA GLY A 27 7.80 -5.26 -3.17
C GLY A 27 8.47 -4.83 -1.87
N GLU A 28 9.53 -4.03 -1.90
CA GLU A 28 10.14 -3.53 -0.66
C GLU A 28 9.22 -2.53 0.05
N ILE A 29 9.20 -2.60 1.38
CA ILE A 29 8.49 -1.62 2.20
C ILE A 29 9.43 -0.43 2.40
N VAL A 30 9.07 0.70 1.82
CA VAL A 30 9.87 1.92 1.82
C VAL A 30 9.32 2.96 2.79
N VAL A 31 10.22 3.75 3.34
CA VAL A 31 9.89 4.94 4.12
C VAL A 31 10.27 6.16 3.29
N PHE A 32 9.35 7.11 3.15
CA PHE A 32 9.55 8.30 2.33
C PHE A 32 8.97 9.55 2.97
N GLU A 33 9.48 10.71 2.57
CA GLU A 33 8.99 12.00 3.04
C GLU A 33 7.73 12.41 2.29
N THR A 34 6.69 12.82 3.03
CA THR A 34 5.41 13.24 2.44
C THR A 34 5.50 14.50 1.58
N ARG A 35 6.56 15.31 1.72
CA ARG A 35 6.82 16.44 0.83
C ARG A 35 7.05 16.03 -0.63
N GLY A 36 7.41 14.77 -0.89
CA GLY A 36 7.52 14.20 -2.23
C GLY A 36 6.17 13.95 -2.90
N ILE A 37 5.09 13.83 -2.14
CA ILE A 37 3.75 13.69 -2.68
C ILE A 37 3.37 15.00 -3.40
N PRO A 38 2.79 14.94 -4.63
CA PRO A 38 2.35 16.13 -5.35
C PRO A 38 1.48 17.06 -4.49
N GLU A 39 1.70 18.35 -4.59
CA GLU A 39 1.05 19.33 -3.72
C GLU A 39 -0.47 19.26 -3.78
N GLU A 40 -1.03 19.11 -4.98
CA GLU A 40 -2.47 18.94 -5.18
C GLU A 40 -3.02 17.73 -4.42
N GLY A 41 -2.29 16.60 -4.45
CA GLY A 41 -2.63 15.40 -3.69
C GLY A 41 -2.55 15.63 -2.19
N ARG A 42 -1.50 16.33 -1.71
CA ARG A 42 -1.36 16.66 -0.28
C ARG A 42 -2.51 17.56 0.21
N GLN A 43 -2.81 18.61 -0.54
CA GLN A 43 -3.90 19.53 -0.18
C GLN A 43 -5.26 18.83 -0.21
N ARG A 44 -5.55 18.07 -1.27
CA ARG A 44 -6.82 17.36 -1.42
C ARG A 44 -7.08 16.38 -0.29
N TRP A 45 -6.06 15.69 0.20
CA TRP A 45 -6.17 14.63 1.19
C TRP A 45 -5.68 15.02 2.60
N GLY A 46 -5.36 16.29 2.80
CA GLY A 46 -4.93 16.81 4.11
C GLY A 46 -3.61 16.20 4.61
N ILE A 47 -2.65 15.90 3.69
CA ILE A 47 -1.39 15.28 4.03
C ILE A 47 -0.36 16.37 4.37
N PRO A 48 0.18 16.43 5.60
CA PRO A 48 1.25 17.35 5.96
C PRO A 48 2.54 17.07 5.17
N SER A 49 3.30 18.11 4.84
CA SER A 49 4.55 17.97 4.07
C SER A 49 5.77 17.50 4.89
N ASN A 50 5.65 17.48 6.21
CA ASN A 50 6.76 17.22 7.13
C ASN A 50 6.64 15.88 7.87
N GLN A 51 6.02 14.89 7.25
CA GLN A 51 5.83 13.57 7.82
C GLN A 51 6.58 12.50 7.02
N PHE A 52 6.70 11.32 7.61
CA PHE A 52 7.21 10.12 6.96
C PHE A 52 6.07 9.12 6.83
N TYR A 53 5.92 8.59 5.62
CA TYR A 53 4.99 7.50 5.35
C TYR A 53 5.75 6.23 5.07
N ILE A 54 5.13 5.12 5.44
CA ILE A 54 5.61 3.77 5.17
C ILE A 54 4.60 3.07 4.27
N LYS A 55 5.06 2.57 3.13
CA LYS A 55 4.25 1.89 2.12
C LYS A 55 5.07 0.85 1.38
N ARG A 56 4.41 -0.05 0.69
CA ARG A 56 5.05 -1.00 -0.22
C ARG A 56 5.26 -0.37 -1.59
N LEU A 57 6.46 -0.49 -2.11
CA LEU A 57 6.81 -0.03 -3.45
C LEU A 57 6.23 -1.00 -4.49
N VAL A 58 5.29 -0.54 -5.31
CA VAL A 58 4.56 -1.41 -6.25
C VAL A 58 4.78 -1.03 -7.71
N GLY A 59 5.09 0.22 -8.02
CA GLY A 59 5.40 0.70 -9.37
C GLY A 59 6.72 1.43 -9.41
N LEU A 60 7.52 1.17 -10.42
CA LEU A 60 8.80 1.82 -10.70
C LEU A 60 8.68 2.69 -11.94
N GLY A 61 9.52 3.71 -12.06
CA GLY A 61 9.50 4.60 -13.22
C GLY A 61 9.55 3.87 -14.55
N GLY A 62 8.55 4.13 -15.40
CA GLY A 62 8.34 3.47 -16.69
C GLY A 62 7.32 2.34 -16.68
N ASP A 63 6.84 1.91 -15.50
CA ASP A 63 5.78 0.89 -15.43
C ASP A 63 4.42 1.44 -15.86
N THR A 64 3.62 0.59 -16.48
CA THR A 64 2.18 0.77 -16.63
C THR A 64 1.47 -0.10 -15.59
N LEU A 65 0.67 0.55 -14.74
CA LEU A 65 -0.07 -0.09 -13.66
C LEU A 65 -1.56 -0.09 -13.99
N SER A 66 -2.23 -1.19 -13.72
CA SER A 66 -3.69 -1.30 -13.73
C SER A 66 -4.15 -2.25 -12.64
N MET A 67 -5.47 -2.40 -12.47
CA MET A 67 -6.04 -3.32 -11.51
C MET A 67 -6.92 -4.34 -12.22
N ALA A 68 -6.60 -5.62 -12.03
CA ALA A 68 -7.53 -6.68 -12.39
C ALA A 68 -8.67 -6.71 -11.35
N ARG A 69 -9.93 -6.64 -11.83
CA ARG A 69 -11.09 -6.84 -10.96
C ARG A 69 -11.26 -8.33 -10.70
N ASP A 70 -11.06 -8.75 -9.47
CA ASP A 70 -11.27 -10.16 -9.08
C ASP A 70 -12.71 -10.37 -8.58
N TYR A 71 -13.25 -9.47 -7.73
CA TYR A 71 -14.62 -9.56 -7.18
C TYR A 71 -15.04 -8.26 -6.49
N GLU A 72 -16.26 -8.23 -5.96
CA GLU A 72 -16.79 -7.11 -5.17
C GLU A 72 -16.77 -7.41 -3.67
N VAL A 73 -16.45 -6.40 -2.88
CA VAL A 73 -16.53 -6.42 -1.41
C VAL A 73 -17.62 -5.44 -0.97
N THR A 74 -18.65 -5.95 -0.28
CA THR A 74 -19.71 -5.10 0.30
C THR A 74 -19.39 -4.79 1.75
N GLY A 75 -19.73 -3.59 2.22
CA GLY A 75 -19.45 -3.14 3.58
C GLY A 75 -18.04 -2.59 3.77
N ALA A 76 -17.36 -2.24 2.67
CA ALA A 76 -16.03 -1.63 2.73
C ALA A 76 -16.04 -0.27 3.44
N PRO A 77 -15.01 0.03 4.25
CA PRO A 77 -14.86 1.37 4.80
C PRO A 77 -14.77 2.43 3.69
N PRO A 78 -15.15 3.67 4.00
CA PRO A 78 -15.64 4.14 5.30
C PRO A 78 -17.15 3.99 5.52
N TYR A 79 -17.96 3.66 4.50
CA TYR A 79 -19.41 3.84 4.56
C TYR A 79 -20.24 2.59 4.25
N GLY A 80 -19.65 1.41 4.30
CA GLY A 80 -20.37 0.18 3.97
C GLY A 80 -20.68 0.03 2.47
N ALA A 81 -19.99 0.76 1.61
CA ALA A 81 -20.16 0.71 0.17
C ALA A 81 -19.71 -0.63 -0.43
N THR A 82 -20.20 -0.93 -1.62
CA THR A 82 -19.64 -2.01 -2.45
C THR A 82 -18.46 -1.44 -3.24
N VAL A 83 -17.33 -2.13 -3.19
CA VAL A 83 -16.08 -1.72 -3.83
C VAL A 83 -15.52 -2.89 -4.64
N ASP A 84 -15.14 -2.62 -5.87
CA ASP A 84 -14.38 -3.58 -6.66
C ASP A 84 -12.98 -3.74 -6.05
N VAL A 85 -12.54 -4.99 -5.95
CA VAL A 85 -11.21 -5.34 -5.44
C VAL A 85 -10.51 -6.31 -6.38
N GLY A 86 -9.19 -6.26 -6.36
CA GLY A 86 -8.40 -7.15 -7.19
C GLY A 86 -6.91 -7.01 -6.99
N ARG A 87 -6.19 -7.56 -7.96
CA ARG A 87 -4.73 -7.61 -7.97
C ARG A 87 -4.16 -6.50 -8.84
N LEU A 88 -3.04 -5.98 -8.39
CA LEU A 88 -2.26 -5.07 -9.20
C LEU A 88 -1.69 -5.81 -10.41
N VAL A 89 -1.84 -5.21 -11.57
CA VAL A 89 -1.26 -5.63 -12.84
C VAL A 89 -0.13 -4.66 -13.18
N VAL A 90 1.05 -5.20 -13.42
CA VAL A 90 2.23 -4.42 -13.79
C VAL A 90 2.71 -4.83 -15.16
N ASN A 91 2.72 -3.89 -16.11
CA ASN A 91 3.11 -4.15 -17.51
C ASN A 91 2.36 -5.35 -18.11
N GLY A 92 1.04 -5.40 -17.87
CA GLY A 92 0.16 -6.48 -18.35
C GLY A 92 0.25 -7.81 -17.58
N ARG A 93 1.04 -7.89 -16.50
CA ARG A 93 1.20 -9.12 -15.70
C ARG A 93 0.61 -8.91 -14.30
N PRO A 94 -0.40 -9.70 -13.90
CA PRO A 94 -0.95 -9.61 -12.56
C PRO A 94 0.03 -10.12 -11.51
N LEU A 95 0.16 -9.42 -10.42
CA LEU A 95 0.89 -9.87 -9.25
C LEU A 95 0.10 -10.97 -8.53
N SER A 96 0.80 -11.88 -7.87
CA SER A 96 0.20 -13.04 -7.19
C SER A 96 0.99 -13.40 -5.93
N ALA A 97 0.50 -14.39 -5.18
CA ALA A 97 1.23 -14.95 -4.04
C ALA A 97 2.59 -15.57 -4.40
N SER A 98 2.85 -15.87 -5.67
CA SER A 98 4.17 -16.30 -6.14
C SER A 98 5.11 -15.16 -6.51
N THR A 99 4.63 -13.92 -6.46
CA THR A 99 5.46 -12.74 -6.70
C THR A 99 6.23 -12.40 -5.42
N PRO A 100 7.58 -12.32 -5.46
CA PRO A 100 8.38 -12.01 -4.26
C PRO A 100 7.92 -10.75 -3.54
N HIS A 101 7.75 -10.85 -2.23
CA HIS A 101 7.25 -9.82 -1.32
C HIS A 101 5.75 -9.48 -1.46
N PHE A 102 4.98 -10.27 -2.22
CA PHE A 102 3.53 -10.13 -2.34
C PHE A 102 2.78 -11.37 -1.85
N GLU A 103 3.50 -12.34 -1.28
CA GLU A 103 2.97 -13.63 -0.86
C GLU A 103 1.76 -13.47 0.07
N ASN A 104 1.87 -12.59 1.05
CA ASN A 104 0.80 -12.35 2.02
C ASN A 104 -0.33 -11.47 1.46
N LEU A 105 -0.01 -10.53 0.56
CA LEU A 105 -1.01 -9.60 0.01
C LEU A 105 -1.97 -10.27 -0.96
N TYR A 106 -1.51 -11.29 -1.66
CA TYR A 106 -2.29 -11.96 -2.71
C TYR A 106 -2.51 -13.46 -2.44
N SER A 107 -2.37 -13.90 -1.18
CA SER A 107 -2.64 -15.28 -0.75
C SER A 107 -4.11 -15.58 -0.47
N PHE A 108 -5.01 -14.63 -0.66
CA PHE A 108 -6.43 -14.82 -0.39
C PHE A 108 -7.06 -15.87 -1.33
N PRO A 109 -7.91 -16.78 -0.81
CA PRO A 109 -8.44 -17.92 -1.57
C PRO A 109 -9.59 -17.57 -2.52
N GLY A 110 -9.91 -16.30 -2.70
CA GLY A 110 -11.02 -15.80 -3.51
C GLY A 110 -11.94 -14.87 -2.74
N ALA A 111 -13.10 -14.56 -3.34
CA ALA A 111 -14.09 -13.70 -2.70
C ALA A 111 -14.51 -14.28 -1.34
N PRO A 112 -14.50 -13.51 -0.26
CA PRO A 112 -15.04 -13.95 1.02
C PRO A 112 -16.55 -14.23 0.84
N ALA A 113 -17.01 -15.32 1.42
CA ALA A 113 -18.40 -15.80 1.27
C ALA A 113 -19.48 -14.77 1.69
N ARG A 114 -19.15 -13.85 2.55
CA ARG A 114 -19.81 -12.55 2.82
C ARG A 114 -18.82 -11.68 3.54
N THR A 115 -18.63 -10.45 3.07
CA THR A 115 -17.87 -9.46 3.82
C THR A 115 -18.66 -9.07 5.06
N ASN A 116 -18.28 -9.68 6.16
CA ASN A 116 -18.59 -9.10 7.44
C ASN A 116 -17.55 -7.98 7.66
N VAL A 117 -17.99 -6.79 8.06
CA VAL A 117 -17.13 -5.67 8.45
C VAL A 117 -16.09 -6.12 9.49
N LEU A 118 -16.35 -7.17 10.24
CA LEU A 118 -15.45 -7.79 11.20
C LEU A 118 -14.23 -8.49 10.54
N ALA A 119 -14.39 -9.11 9.38
CA ALA A 119 -13.27 -9.73 8.65
C ALA A 119 -12.20 -8.70 8.25
N TYR A 120 -12.62 -7.46 8.05
CA TYR A 120 -11.75 -6.34 7.79
C TYR A 120 -10.87 -5.96 9.00
N GLN A 121 -11.35 -6.21 10.20
CA GLN A 121 -10.60 -5.97 11.45
C GLN A 121 -9.58 -7.06 11.74
N ASP A 122 -9.72 -8.23 11.13
CA ASP A 122 -8.91 -9.41 11.38
C ASP A 122 -7.70 -9.54 10.46
N ASN A 123 -7.28 -8.44 9.79
CA ASN A 123 -6.14 -8.40 8.87
C ASN A 123 -6.21 -9.41 7.71
N GLN A 124 -7.39 -9.77 7.29
CA GLN A 124 -7.54 -10.56 6.07
C GLN A 124 -7.29 -9.67 4.85
N TYR A 125 -6.49 -10.16 3.93
CA TYR A 125 -6.20 -9.47 2.68
C TYR A 125 -7.18 -9.93 1.61
N PHE A 126 -7.94 -8.98 1.03
CA PHE A 126 -8.94 -9.25 0.02
C PHE A 126 -8.55 -8.76 -1.38
N GLY A 127 -7.32 -8.36 -1.57
CA GLY A 127 -6.90 -7.61 -2.72
C GLY A 127 -7.05 -6.09 -2.49
N HIS A 128 -6.58 -5.31 -3.42
CA HIS A 128 -6.65 -3.85 -3.33
C HIS A 128 -7.96 -3.31 -3.86
N ALA A 129 -8.54 -2.32 -3.19
CA ALA A 129 -9.68 -1.58 -3.72
C ALA A 129 -9.32 -0.82 -5.00
N LEU A 130 -10.17 -0.95 -6.02
CA LEU A 130 -10.03 -0.23 -7.29
C LEU A 130 -10.57 1.19 -7.10
N VAL A 131 -9.67 2.15 -6.93
CA VAL A 131 -10.03 3.55 -6.64
C VAL A 131 -9.17 4.54 -7.41
N GLN A 132 -9.72 5.70 -7.71
CA GLN A 132 -9.05 6.87 -8.29
C GLN A 132 -8.13 6.50 -9.48
N ASN A 133 -6.80 6.66 -9.33
CA ASN A 133 -5.82 6.44 -10.39
C ASN A 133 -5.78 4.99 -10.90
N LEU A 134 -6.20 4.04 -10.08
CA LEU A 134 -6.32 2.62 -10.41
C LEU A 134 -7.79 2.14 -10.29
N GLY A 135 -8.73 2.99 -10.66
CA GLY A 135 -10.14 2.64 -10.78
C GLY A 135 -10.40 1.67 -11.95
N PRO A 136 -11.63 1.15 -12.06
CA PRO A 136 -11.99 0.24 -13.13
C PRO A 136 -11.69 0.81 -14.52
N GLY A 137 -10.89 0.09 -15.31
CA GLY A 137 -10.52 0.49 -16.67
C GLY A 137 -9.48 1.61 -16.77
N ASN A 138 -8.91 2.05 -15.67
CA ASN A 138 -7.84 3.05 -15.65
C ASN A 138 -6.47 2.39 -15.62
N ASP A 139 -5.61 2.81 -16.52
CA ASP A 139 -4.18 2.53 -16.48
C ASP A 139 -3.43 3.75 -15.99
N PHE A 140 -2.43 3.53 -15.15
CA PHE A 140 -1.55 4.57 -14.63
C PHE A 140 -0.12 4.34 -15.10
N GLN A 141 0.45 5.32 -15.78
CA GLN A 141 1.85 5.25 -16.22
C GLN A 141 2.74 5.97 -15.21
N VAL A 142 3.64 5.22 -14.56
CA VAL A 142 4.60 5.77 -13.60
C VAL A 142 5.67 6.55 -14.36
N ARG A 143 5.85 7.82 -14.03
CA ARG A 143 6.82 8.70 -14.70
C ARG A 143 8.26 8.21 -14.47
N PRO A 144 9.18 8.36 -15.45
CA PRO A 144 10.58 8.07 -15.23
C PRO A 144 11.17 8.85 -14.04
N GLY A 145 11.84 8.14 -13.13
CA GLY A 145 12.40 8.74 -11.91
C GLY A 145 11.38 8.91 -10.75
N TYR A 146 10.17 8.41 -10.93
CA TYR A 146 9.11 8.39 -9.92
C TYR A 146 8.81 6.96 -9.50
N ASP A 147 8.18 6.83 -8.35
CA ASP A 147 7.75 5.57 -7.77
C ASP A 147 6.28 5.64 -7.37
N PHE A 148 5.63 4.49 -7.38
CA PHE A 148 4.24 4.32 -6.99
C PHE A 148 4.15 3.35 -5.82
N VAL A 149 3.48 3.74 -4.75
CA VAL A 149 3.40 2.96 -3.51
C VAL A 149 1.96 2.65 -3.11
N MET A 150 1.76 1.51 -2.50
CA MET A 150 0.45 1.10 -1.96
C MET A 150 0.61 0.59 -0.52
N GLY A 151 -0.44 0.76 0.28
CA GLY A 151 -0.46 0.25 1.64
C GLY A 151 -0.86 -1.22 1.70
N ASP A 152 -0.26 -1.97 2.63
CA ASP A 152 -0.60 -3.37 2.88
C ASP A 152 -2.00 -3.53 3.50
N ASN A 153 -2.58 -2.47 4.06
CA ASN A 153 -4.02 -2.40 4.33
C ASN A 153 -4.75 -2.12 3.01
N THR A 154 -4.98 -3.16 2.24
CA THR A 154 -5.38 -3.10 0.84
C THR A 154 -6.70 -2.37 0.58
N MET A 155 -7.62 -2.44 1.54
CA MET A 155 -8.94 -1.82 1.46
C MET A 155 -8.96 -0.37 1.95
N ASN A 156 -8.10 -0.02 2.90
CA ASN A 156 -8.14 1.28 3.56
C ASN A 156 -6.74 1.86 3.73
N SER A 157 -6.15 2.29 2.65
CA SER A 157 -4.86 2.97 2.67
C SER A 157 -4.92 4.21 1.81
N LEU A 158 -4.59 5.34 2.40
CA LEU A 158 -4.31 6.55 1.65
C LEU A 158 -2.91 6.42 1.07
N ASP A 159 -2.82 6.16 -0.24
CA ASP A 159 -1.60 5.84 -0.96
C ASP A 159 -1.62 6.36 -2.41
N SER A 160 -0.67 5.97 -3.24
CA SER A 160 -0.54 6.47 -4.62
C SER A 160 -1.77 6.24 -5.50
N ARG A 161 -2.69 5.35 -5.14
CA ARG A 161 -3.98 5.25 -5.81
C ARG A 161 -4.73 6.58 -5.77
N TYR A 162 -4.52 7.38 -4.73
CA TYR A 162 -5.20 8.67 -4.53
C TYR A 162 -4.39 9.88 -5.00
N TRP A 163 -3.06 9.89 -4.77
CA TRP A 163 -2.22 11.05 -5.11
C TRP A 163 -1.28 10.86 -6.30
N GLY A 164 -1.21 9.64 -6.87
CA GLY A 164 -0.33 9.34 -7.99
C GLY A 164 1.08 8.92 -7.57
N ASP A 165 2.02 9.03 -8.49
CA ASP A 165 3.43 8.75 -8.26
C ASP A 165 4.15 9.93 -7.62
N PHE A 166 5.32 9.69 -7.01
CA PHE A 166 6.15 10.72 -6.38
C PHE A 166 7.62 10.49 -6.73
N PRO A 167 8.48 11.55 -6.73
CA PRO A 167 9.89 11.39 -7.09
C PRO A 167 10.62 10.43 -6.15
N ALA A 168 11.30 9.44 -6.70
CA ALA A 168 12.02 8.39 -5.97
C ALA A 168 13.06 8.93 -4.97
N GLN A 169 13.60 10.13 -5.19
CA GLN A 169 14.56 10.78 -4.30
C GLN A 169 14.03 11.05 -2.89
N TYR A 170 12.72 11.04 -2.68
CA TYR A 170 12.12 11.22 -1.36
C TYR A 170 12.04 9.93 -0.55
N ILE A 171 12.43 8.79 -1.12
CA ILE A 171 12.60 7.56 -0.35
C ILE A 171 13.87 7.67 0.48
N ILE A 172 13.71 7.63 1.80
CA ILE A 172 14.80 7.80 2.76
C ILE A 172 15.40 6.50 3.26
N GLY A 173 14.69 5.39 3.08
CA GLY A 173 15.18 4.08 3.55
C GLY A 173 14.15 2.97 3.40
N LYS A 174 14.60 1.79 3.78
CA LYS A 174 13.83 0.55 3.78
C LYS A 174 13.37 0.23 5.19
N SER A 175 12.12 -0.20 5.35
CA SER A 175 11.66 -0.81 6.59
C SER A 175 12.44 -2.11 6.83
N CYS A 176 13.06 -2.22 8.01
CA CYS A 176 13.93 -3.34 8.33
C CYS A 176 13.29 -4.28 9.34
N PHE A 177 12.88 -3.76 10.49
CA PHE A 177 12.41 -4.58 11.59
C PHE A 177 11.39 -3.82 12.44
N VAL A 178 10.23 -4.43 12.72
CA VAL A 178 9.22 -3.91 13.65
C VAL A 178 9.55 -4.44 15.04
N TYR A 179 9.89 -3.55 15.97
CA TYR A 179 10.28 -3.94 17.32
C TYR A 179 9.20 -3.70 18.38
N TRP A 180 8.16 -2.95 18.05
CA TRP A 180 7.05 -2.67 18.94
C TRP A 180 5.77 -2.31 18.17
N PRO A 181 4.58 -2.71 18.63
CA PRO A 181 4.31 -3.65 19.72
C PRO A 181 4.68 -5.10 19.34
N ILE A 182 4.90 -5.95 20.35
CA ILE A 182 5.16 -7.38 20.14
C ILE A 182 3.83 -8.05 19.80
N THR A 183 3.49 -8.04 18.50
CA THR A 183 2.28 -8.62 17.90
C THR A 183 2.69 -9.53 16.75
N HIS A 184 1.72 -10.02 15.98
CA HIS A 184 1.99 -10.75 14.73
C HIS A 184 2.84 -9.96 13.71
N ARG A 185 2.96 -8.64 13.85
CA ARG A 185 3.80 -7.77 13.01
C ARG A 185 5.24 -7.61 13.51
N PHE A 186 5.55 -8.11 14.71
CA PHE A 186 6.90 -8.10 15.26
C PHE A 186 7.84 -8.94 14.40
N GLY A 187 8.98 -8.39 14.01
CA GLY A 187 10.00 -9.09 13.23
C GLY A 187 10.42 -8.37 11.96
N TRP A 188 11.07 -9.10 11.08
CA TRP A 188 11.56 -8.55 9.82
C TRP A 188 10.44 -8.10 8.90
N ALA A 189 10.55 -6.89 8.35
CA ALA A 189 9.52 -6.25 7.54
C ALA A 189 9.31 -6.85 6.13
N ASN A 190 10.04 -7.88 5.78
CA ASN A 190 10.00 -8.54 4.47
C ASN A 190 9.27 -9.89 4.49
N ARG A 191 8.35 -10.08 5.39
CA ARG A 191 7.49 -11.27 5.43
C ARG A 191 6.19 -11.05 4.68
#